data_b6eaf9b6ae37594dab58b8bb753df4f8
#
_entry.id   b6eaf9b6ae37594dab58b8bb753df4f8
#
_cell.length_a   1.000
_cell.length_b   1.000
_cell.length_c   1.000
_cell.angle_alpha   90.00
_cell.angle_beta   90.00
_cell.angle_gamma   90.00
#
_symmetry.space_group_name_H-M   'P 1'
#
loop_
_entity.id
_entity.type
_entity.pdbx_description
1 polymer ?
#
loop_
_entity_poly.entity_id
_entity_poly.type
_entity_poly.pdbx_seq_one_letter_code
_entity_poly.pdbx_strand_id
1 'polypeptide(L)'
;MKEKTIIIVGGGQAAAMAAASLRQQGFTGELHLFSDEQHLPYERPPLSKSMLLEDSPQLQSVLPAHWWQENNVHLHSGVTIKTLGRDTRELVLANGESWHWDQLFIATGAAARPLPLLDALGERCFTLRHAGDAARLREVLQPERSVVIVGAGTIGLELAASATQRGCKVTVIELAATVMGRNAPPPVQRYLLQRHQQAGVHILLNNAIEHVVDGENVELTLQSGETLQADVVIYGIGISANDQLAREANLDTANGIVIDEACRTCD
;
A
#
# COMPACT_ATOMS: atom_id res chain seq x y z
N MET A 1 26.70 -19.62 -24.77
CA MET A 1 25.80 -20.04 -23.68
C MET A 1 24.54 -19.18 -23.81
N LYS A 2 23.35 -19.75 -23.65
CA LYS A 2 22.10 -18.93 -23.63
C LYS A 2 22.20 -17.98 -22.47
N GLU A 3 21.93 -16.68 -22.69
CA GLU A 3 21.86 -15.72 -21.60
C GLU A 3 20.75 -16.10 -20.65
N LYS A 4 21.01 -15.98 -19.34
CA LYS A 4 20.00 -16.26 -18.32
C LYS A 4 18.97 -15.15 -18.28
N THR A 5 17.71 -15.54 -18.12
CA THR A 5 16.59 -14.61 -17.94
C THR A 5 16.18 -14.58 -16.47
N ILE A 6 16.18 -13.39 -15.89
CA ILE A 6 15.63 -13.15 -14.56
C ILE A 6 14.36 -12.32 -14.69
N ILE A 7 13.31 -12.75 -14.01
CA ILE A 7 12.05 -12.02 -13.93
C ILE A 7 11.81 -11.55 -12.49
N ILE A 8 11.39 -10.31 -12.36
CA ILE A 8 10.96 -9.69 -11.08
C ILE A 8 9.49 -9.37 -11.18
N VAL A 9 8.69 -9.88 -10.25
CA VAL A 9 7.25 -9.66 -10.15
C VAL A 9 6.95 -8.67 -9.04
N GLY A 10 6.47 -7.50 -9.41
CA GLY A 10 6.14 -6.38 -8.52
C GLY A 10 6.82 -5.08 -8.98
N GLY A 11 6.16 -3.94 -8.74
CA GLY A 11 6.62 -2.60 -9.12
C GLY A 11 6.99 -1.72 -7.94
N GLY A 12 7.26 -2.30 -6.76
CA GLY A 12 7.62 -1.54 -5.57
C GLY A 12 9.13 -1.37 -5.37
N GLN A 13 9.50 -0.78 -4.24
CA GLN A 13 10.89 -0.51 -3.86
C GLN A 13 11.76 -1.77 -3.84
N ALA A 14 11.24 -2.90 -3.32
CA ALA A 14 11.99 -4.15 -3.27
C ALA A 14 12.36 -4.65 -4.68
N ALA A 15 11.42 -4.57 -5.63
CA ALA A 15 11.64 -4.94 -7.02
C ALA A 15 12.68 -4.05 -7.70
N ALA A 16 12.58 -2.73 -7.53
CA ALA A 16 13.55 -1.78 -8.09
C ALA A 16 14.97 -2.01 -7.53
N MET A 17 15.08 -2.21 -6.22
CA MET A 17 16.38 -2.45 -5.58
C MET A 17 16.96 -3.82 -5.94
N ALA A 18 16.11 -4.85 -6.15
CA ALA A 18 16.57 -6.15 -6.67
C ALA A 18 17.19 -6.00 -8.06
N ALA A 19 16.51 -5.28 -8.97
CA ALA A 19 17.03 -4.99 -10.31
C ALA A 19 18.37 -4.24 -10.25
N ALA A 20 18.45 -3.19 -9.42
CA ALA A 20 19.67 -2.41 -9.25
C ALA A 20 20.81 -3.27 -8.70
N SER A 21 20.55 -4.07 -7.69
CA SER A 21 21.56 -4.96 -7.07
C SER A 21 22.08 -6.01 -8.05
N LEU A 22 21.20 -6.61 -8.85
CA LEU A 22 21.61 -7.57 -9.88
C LEU A 22 22.59 -6.95 -10.90
N ARG A 23 22.27 -5.77 -11.40
CA ARG A 23 23.14 -5.05 -12.33
C ARG A 23 24.45 -4.62 -11.69
N GLN A 24 24.40 -4.11 -10.48
CA GLN A 24 25.59 -3.72 -9.73
C GLN A 24 26.52 -4.90 -9.44
N GLN A 25 25.96 -6.09 -9.24
CA GLN A 25 26.73 -7.33 -9.03
C GLN A 25 27.18 -8.00 -10.34
N GLY A 26 26.98 -7.37 -11.49
CA GLY A 26 27.49 -7.80 -12.78
C GLY A 26 26.62 -8.82 -13.51
N PHE A 27 25.34 -8.97 -13.15
CA PHE A 27 24.42 -9.77 -13.95
C PHE A 27 24.19 -9.09 -15.32
N THR A 28 24.54 -9.77 -16.41
CA THR A 28 24.48 -9.23 -17.80
C THR A 28 23.33 -9.82 -18.62
N GLY A 29 22.64 -10.87 -18.13
CA GLY A 29 21.54 -11.51 -18.86
C GLY A 29 20.26 -10.66 -18.94
N GLU A 30 19.21 -11.22 -19.53
CA GLU A 30 17.90 -10.60 -19.66
C GLU A 30 17.27 -10.35 -18.29
N LEU A 31 16.80 -9.13 -18.05
CA LEU A 31 16.18 -8.74 -16.79
C LEU A 31 14.86 -8.01 -17.05
N HIS A 32 13.76 -8.64 -16.65
CA HIS A 32 12.40 -8.12 -16.82
C HIS A 32 11.75 -7.84 -15.47
N LEU A 33 11.04 -6.70 -15.36
CA LEU A 33 10.26 -6.34 -14.21
C LEU A 33 8.80 -6.12 -14.62
N PHE A 34 7.89 -6.88 -14.02
CA PHE A 34 6.46 -6.81 -14.28
C PHE A 34 5.74 -6.12 -13.12
N SER A 35 4.95 -5.10 -13.43
CA SER A 35 4.15 -4.34 -12.48
C SER A 35 2.73 -4.17 -12.98
N ASP A 36 1.76 -4.32 -12.09
CA ASP A 36 0.35 -3.99 -12.36
C ASP A 36 0.05 -2.49 -12.34
N GLU A 37 0.94 -1.69 -11.74
CA GLU A 37 0.85 -0.23 -11.79
C GLU A 37 1.46 0.34 -13.09
N GLN A 38 0.89 1.45 -13.60
CA GLN A 38 1.36 2.12 -14.81
C GLN A 38 2.62 2.96 -14.59
N HIS A 39 2.95 3.24 -13.33
CA HIS A 39 4.07 4.11 -12.96
C HIS A 39 5.38 3.32 -12.86
N LEU A 40 6.51 4.03 -13.06
CA LEU A 40 7.80 3.52 -12.63
C LEU A 40 7.76 3.19 -11.13
N PRO A 41 8.56 2.24 -10.64
CA PRO A 41 8.68 1.99 -9.21
C PRO A 41 8.95 3.28 -8.43
N TYR A 42 8.09 3.59 -7.47
CA TYR A 42 8.10 4.84 -6.72
C TYR A 42 8.07 4.61 -5.20
N GLU A 43 8.47 5.64 -4.46
CA GLU A 43 8.43 5.64 -3.01
C GLU A 43 6.99 5.83 -2.50
N ARG A 44 6.53 4.96 -1.59
CA ARG A 44 5.17 5.03 -1.02
C ARG A 44 5.01 6.02 0.14
N PRO A 45 6.03 6.32 0.97
CA PRO A 45 5.88 7.28 2.07
C PRO A 45 5.38 8.68 1.67
N PRO A 46 5.67 9.22 0.46
CA PRO A 46 5.12 10.48 0.00
C PRO A 46 3.60 10.47 -0.25
N LEU A 47 2.98 9.31 -0.44
CA LEU A 47 1.55 9.20 -0.78
C LEU A 47 0.61 9.84 0.26
N SER A 48 0.94 9.71 1.55
CA SER A 48 0.19 10.31 2.65
C SER A 48 0.59 11.75 2.98
N LYS A 49 1.61 12.30 2.31
CA LYS A 49 2.26 13.59 2.62
C LYS A 49 2.24 14.53 1.41
N SER A 50 3.37 14.66 0.71
CA SER A 50 3.53 15.58 -0.43
C SER A 50 2.49 15.34 -1.52
N MET A 51 2.14 14.09 -1.80
CA MET A 51 1.11 13.76 -2.79
C MET A 51 -0.28 14.33 -2.44
N LEU A 52 -0.57 14.55 -1.16
CA LEU A 52 -1.81 15.17 -0.71
C LEU A 52 -1.69 16.69 -0.53
N LEU A 53 -0.52 17.21 -0.19
CA LEU A 53 -0.32 18.58 0.30
C LEU A 53 0.21 19.55 -0.75
N GLU A 54 1.04 19.10 -1.68
CA GLU A 54 1.64 19.97 -2.69
C GLU A 54 0.65 20.33 -3.81
N ASP A 55 0.77 21.52 -4.38
CA ASP A 55 -0.09 21.98 -5.49
C ASP A 55 0.08 21.14 -6.75
N SER A 56 1.31 20.75 -7.06
CA SER A 56 1.66 19.92 -8.21
C SER A 56 2.48 18.71 -7.78
N PRO A 57 1.85 17.72 -7.12
CA PRO A 57 2.57 16.58 -6.57
C PRO A 57 3.16 15.71 -7.66
N GLN A 58 4.38 15.24 -7.42
CA GLN A 58 5.09 14.33 -8.31
C GLN A 58 5.45 13.04 -7.56
N LEU A 59 5.23 11.90 -8.21
CA LEU A 59 5.71 10.63 -7.68
C LEU A 59 7.24 10.62 -7.66
N GLN A 60 7.81 10.29 -6.52
CA GLN A 60 9.26 10.12 -6.36
C GLN A 60 9.63 8.71 -6.81
N SER A 61 10.27 8.60 -7.98
CA SER A 61 10.76 7.32 -8.47
C SER A 61 11.90 6.80 -7.59
N VAL A 62 11.91 5.48 -7.31
CA VAL A 62 12.98 4.81 -6.54
C VAL A 62 14.32 4.91 -7.26
N LEU A 63 14.30 4.81 -8.59
CA LEU A 63 15.45 4.97 -9.46
C LEU A 63 15.13 6.01 -10.55
N PRO A 64 16.12 6.77 -11.04
CA PRO A 64 15.91 7.71 -12.13
C PRO A 64 15.32 7.05 -13.38
N ALA A 65 14.45 7.73 -14.11
CA ALA A 65 13.77 7.15 -15.26
C ALA A 65 14.73 6.62 -16.34
N HIS A 66 15.87 7.32 -16.59
CA HIS A 66 16.88 6.89 -17.55
C HIS A 66 17.63 5.63 -17.10
N TRP A 67 17.72 5.36 -15.80
CA TRP A 67 18.46 4.24 -15.23
C TRP A 67 18.04 2.89 -15.82
N TRP A 68 16.75 2.70 -16.03
CA TRP A 68 16.19 1.43 -16.53
C TRP A 68 16.72 1.07 -17.91
N GLN A 69 16.72 2.04 -18.82
CA GLN A 69 17.23 1.87 -20.17
C GLN A 69 18.75 1.70 -20.20
N GLU A 70 19.49 2.54 -19.46
CA GLU A 70 20.95 2.48 -19.38
C GLU A 70 21.48 1.16 -18.81
N ASN A 71 20.69 0.52 -17.96
CA ASN A 71 21.04 -0.76 -17.34
C ASN A 71 20.33 -1.96 -17.99
N ASN A 72 19.72 -1.79 -19.16
CA ASN A 72 19.04 -2.86 -19.91
C ASN A 72 18.03 -3.63 -19.03
N VAL A 73 17.18 -2.93 -18.26
CA VAL A 73 16.06 -3.52 -17.49
C VAL A 73 14.76 -3.26 -18.23
N HIS A 74 14.08 -4.33 -18.64
CA HIS A 74 12.82 -4.24 -19.37
C HIS A 74 11.66 -4.10 -18.40
N LEU A 75 11.03 -2.92 -18.38
CA LEU A 75 9.86 -2.62 -17.57
C LEU A 75 8.58 -2.97 -18.31
N HIS A 76 7.72 -3.77 -17.69
CA HIS A 76 6.39 -4.12 -18.16
C HIS A 76 5.36 -3.56 -17.18
N SER A 77 4.98 -2.29 -17.37
CA SER A 77 4.04 -1.56 -16.50
C SER A 77 2.59 -1.80 -16.93
N GLY A 78 1.65 -1.82 -15.96
CA GLY A 78 0.23 -2.09 -16.20
C GLY A 78 -0.06 -3.53 -16.59
N VAL A 79 0.81 -4.47 -16.22
CA VAL A 79 0.73 -5.88 -16.62
C VAL A 79 0.42 -6.74 -15.41
N THR A 80 -0.72 -7.41 -15.42
CA THR A 80 -1.13 -8.34 -14.37
C THR A 80 -0.67 -9.76 -14.71
N ILE A 81 0.02 -10.39 -13.76
CA ILE A 81 0.38 -11.80 -13.84
C ILE A 81 -0.80 -12.65 -13.35
N LYS A 82 -1.23 -13.60 -14.15
CA LYS A 82 -2.35 -14.49 -13.87
C LYS A 82 -1.93 -15.75 -13.14
N THR A 83 -0.89 -16.42 -13.61
CA THR A 83 -0.42 -17.68 -13.03
C THR A 83 1.10 -17.80 -13.08
N LEU A 84 1.62 -18.63 -12.18
CA LEU A 84 3.02 -18.98 -12.03
C LEU A 84 3.17 -20.51 -12.08
N GLY A 85 3.82 -21.03 -13.12
CA GLY A 85 4.10 -22.45 -13.28
C GLY A 85 5.53 -22.77 -12.82
N ARG A 86 5.70 -23.36 -11.63
CA ARG A 86 7.02 -23.70 -11.06
C ARG A 86 7.77 -24.72 -11.94
N ASP A 87 7.12 -25.85 -12.25
CA ASP A 87 7.74 -26.96 -12.99
C ASP A 87 8.10 -26.54 -14.42
N THR A 88 7.29 -25.69 -15.04
CA THR A 88 7.51 -25.18 -16.40
C THR A 88 8.41 -23.96 -16.43
N ARG A 89 8.64 -23.30 -15.29
CA ARG A 89 9.31 -21.99 -15.17
C ARG A 89 8.71 -20.96 -16.10
N GLU A 90 7.39 -20.87 -16.08
CA GLU A 90 6.61 -20.01 -16.97
C GLU A 90 5.60 -19.19 -16.18
N LEU A 91 5.59 -17.88 -16.38
CA LEU A 91 4.49 -17.02 -15.94
C LEU A 91 3.56 -16.72 -17.11
N VAL A 92 2.27 -16.64 -16.81
CA VAL A 92 1.24 -16.29 -17.78
C VAL A 92 0.60 -14.99 -17.39
N LEU A 93 0.54 -14.03 -18.31
CA LEU A 93 -0.08 -12.73 -18.11
C LEU A 93 -1.61 -12.83 -18.27
N ALA A 94 -2.33 -11.82 -17.79
CA ALA A 94 -3.78 -11.76 -17.93
C ALA A 94 -4.26 -11.73 -19.40
N ASN A 95 -3.43 -11.23 -20.32
CA ASN A 95 -3.69 -11.24 -21.77
C ASN A 95 -3.41 -12.58 -22.45
N GLY A 96 -2.90 -13.60 -21.71
CA GLY A 96 -2.55 -14.93 -22.23
C GLY A 96 -1.12 -15.07 -22.76
N GLU A 97 -0.33 -14.02 -22.71
CA GLU A 97 1.09 -14.07 -23.08
C GLU A 97 1.90 -14.82 -22.03
N SER A 98 2.89 -15.61 -22.46
CA SER A 98 3.72 -16.44 -21.58
C SER A 98 5.19 -16.03 -21.63
N TRP A 99 5.84 -16.07 -20.46
CA TRP A 99 7.23 -15.71 -20.26
C TRP A 99 7.98 -16.78 -19.47
N HIS A 100 9.13 -17.22 -19.97
CA HIS A 100 10.00 -18.18 -19.29
C HIS A 100 11.08 -17.46 -18.48
N TRP A 101 11.47 -18.05 -17.35
CA TRP A 101 12.57 -17.55 -16.51
C TRP A 101 13.57 -18.64 -16.14
N ASP A 102 14.80 -18.25 -15.88
CA ASP A 102 15.80 -19.09 -15.21
C ASP A 102 15.77 -18.86 -13.69
N GLN A 103 15.50 -17.63 -13.26
CA GLN A 103 15.28 -17.23 -11.86
C GLN A 103 14.14 -16.23 -11.75
N LEU A 104 13.39 -16.32 -10.67
CA LEU A 104 12.24 -15.48 -10.40
C LEU A 104 12.36 -14.80 -9.03
N PHE A 105 12.09 -13.48 -8.98
CA PHE A 105 11.90 -12.73 -7.75
C PHE A 105 10.43 -12.37 -7.59
N ILE A 106 9.83 -12.78 -6.49
CA ILE A 106 8.46 -12.41 -6.14
C ILE A 106 8.53 -11.25 -5.14
N ALA A 107 8.18 -10.05 -5.59
CA ALA A 107 8.20 -8.80 -4.82
C ALA A 107 6.84 -8.09 -4.88
N THR A 108 5.77 -8.84 -4.80
CA THR A 108 4.37 -8.43 -4.95
C THR A 108 3.88 -7.50 -3.83
N GLY A 109 4.62 -7.40 -2.73
CA GLY A 109 4.31 -6.50 -1.63
C GLY A 109 3.06 -6.88 -0.85
N ALA A 110 2.21 -5.91 -0.56
CA ALA A 110 1.01 -6.07 0.27
C ALA A 110 -0.09 -5.10 -0.15
N ALA A 111 -1.34 -5.45 0.11
CA ALA A 111 -2.52 -4.61 -0.03
C ALA A 111 -3.02 -4.11 1.33
N ALA A 112 -3.85 -3.07 1.35
CA ALA A 112 -4.59 -2.70 2.55
C ALA A 112 -5.47 -3.87 2.99
N ARG A 113 -5.51 -4.14 4.30
CA ARG A 113 -6.38 -5.20 4.84
C ARG A 113 -7.83 -4.76 4.66
N PRO A 114 -8.69 -5.55 4.02
CA PRO A 114 -10.08 -5.19 3.79
C PRO A 114 -10.86 -5.07 5.10
N LEU A 115 -11.85 -4.18 5.12
CA LEU A 115 -12.83 -4.03 6.18
C LEU A 115 -14.24 -4.04 5.56
N PRO A 116 -14.85 -5.23 5.40
CA PRO A 116 -16.10 -5.40 4.64
C PRO A 116 -17.22 -4.46 5.05
N LEU A 117 -17.31 -4.11 6.36
CA LEU A 117 -18.28 -3.16 6.87
C LEU A 117 -18.17 -1.77 6.19
N LEU A 118 -16.94 -1.32 5.92
CA LEU A 118 -16.67 -0.04 5.27
C LEU A 118 -16.53 -0.14 3.76
N ASP A 119 -16.07 -1.29 3.26
CA ASP A 119 -15.93 -1.54 1.82
C ASP A 119 -17.29 -1.44 1.09
N ALA A 120 -18.39 -1.73 1.81
CA ALA A 120 -19.76 -1.57 1.32
C ALA A 120 -20.15 -0.12 0.97
N LEU A 121 -19.42 0.89 1.47
CA LEU A 121 -19.62 2.31 1.16
C LEU A 121 -19.09 2.72 -0.25
N GLY A 122 -18.39 1.82 -0.94
CA GLY A 122 -17.91 2.05 -2.30
C GLY A 122 -17.02 3.29 -2.41
N GLU A 123 -17.44 4.27 -3.20
CA GLU A 123 -16.65 5.47 -3.51
C GLU A 123 -16.50 6.46 -2.35
N ARG A 124 -17.23 6.28 -1.26
CA ARG A 124 -17.09 7.11 -0.04
C ARG A 124 -16.09 6.56 0.96
N CYS A 125 -15.57 5.36 0.71
CA CYS A 125 -14.59 4.71 1.56
C CYS A 125 -13.25 4.56 0.85
N PHE A 126 -12.17 4.89 1.55
CA PHE A 126 -10.83 4.94 0.99
C PHE A 126 -9.83 4.17 1.84
N THR A 127 -8.84 3.63 1.15
CA THR A 127 -7.57 3.20 1.73
C THR A 127 -6.44 3.95 1.06
N LEU A 128 -5.21 3.86 1.59
CA LEU A 128 -4.05 4.44 0.94
C LEU A 128 -2.95 3.39 0.78
N ARG A 129 -2.71 3.00 -0.46
CA ARG A 129 -1.63 2.07 -0.80
C ARG A 129 -0.90 2.44 -2.09
N HIS A 130 -1.62 2.94 -3.09
CA HIS A 130 -1.14 3.21 -4.45
C HIS A 130 -1.27 4.69 -4.82
N ALA A 131 -0.59 5.10 -5.89
CA ALA A 131 -0.65 6.48 -6.40
C ALA A 131 -2.09 6.91 -6.74
N GLY A 132 -2.88 6.00 -7.31
CA GLY A 132 -4.30 6.24 -7.60
C GLY A 132 -5.13 6.53 -6.35
N ASP A 133 -4.85 5.86 -5.23
CA ASP A 133 -5.54 6.15 -3.96
C ASP A 133 -5.22 7.56 -3.46
N ALA A 134 -3.94 7.96 -3.55
CA ALA A 134 -3.53 9.31 -3.15
C ALA A 134 -4.20 10.38 -4.03
N ALA A 135 -4.31 10.16 -5.34
CA ALA A 135 -5.00 11.06 -6.26
C ALA A 135 -6.48 11.22 -5.88
N ARG A 136 -7.20 10.10 -5.66
CA ARG A 136 -8.61 10.12 -5.24
C ARG A 136 -8.79 10.80 -3.86
N LEU A 137 -7.94 10.49 -2.89
CA LEU A 137 -7.96 11.14 -1.57
C LEU A 137 -7.74 12.65 -1.68
N ARG A 138 -6.80 13.08 -2.54
CA ARG A 138 -6.55 14.49 -2.76
C ARG A 138 -7.79 15.25 -3.25
N GLU A 139 -8.62 14.65 -4.10
CA GLU A 139 -9.85 15.23 -4.62
C GLU A 139 -10.92 15.38 -3.55
N VAL A 140 -11.05 14.41 -2.65
CA VAL A 140 -12.12 14.39 -1.65
C VAL A 140 -11.77 15.11 -0.34
N LEU A 141 -10.48 15.23 0.00
CA LEU A 141 -10.02 15.95 1.18
C LEU A 141 -10.04 17.47 0.94
N GLN A 142 -11.21 18.08 1.07
CA GLN A 142 -11.43 19.51 0.87
C GLN A 142 -11.71 20.21 2.22
N PRO A 143 -11.44 21.53 2.34
CA PRO A 143 -11.72 22.29 3.55
C PRO A 143 -13.16 22.08 4.06
N GLU A 144 -13.33 22.09 5.37
CA GLU A 144 -14.58 21.92 6.12
C GLU A 144 -15.22 20.52 6.03
N ARG A 145 -14.77 19.62 5.15
CA ARG A 145 -15.29 18.25 5.10
C ARG A 145 -15.01 17.48 6.38
N SER A 146 -16.00 16.72 6.81
CA SER A 146 -15.90 15.79 7.93
C SER A 146 -15.26 14.48 7.46
N VAL A 147 -14.08 14.17 7.97
CA VAL A 147 -13.30 12.97 7.62
C VAL A 147 -13.18 12.08 8.84
N VAL A 148 -13.66 10.85 8.72
CA VAL A 148 -13.46 9.81 9.74
C VAL A 148 -12.38 8.85 9.28
N ILE A 149 -11.36 8.65 10.12
CA ILE A 149 -10.24 7.74 9.87
C ILE A 149 -10.28 6.60 10.87
N VAL A 150 -10.32 5.35 10.38
CA VAL A 150 -10.34 4.14 11.21
C VAL A 150 -8.96 3.52 11.26
N GLY A 151 -8.39 3.50 12.47
CA GLY A 151 -7.04 3.05 12.77
C GLY A 151 -6.07 4.21 13.01
N ALA A 152 -5.44 4.23 14.20
CA ALA A 152 -4.42 5.20 14.60
C ALA A 152 -2.99 4.62 14.50
N GLY A 153 -2.74 3.82 13.46
CA GLY A 153 -1.40 3.40 13.05
C GLY A 153 -0.68 4.49 12.24
N THR A 154 0.48 4.15 11.66
CA THR A 154 1.31 5.11 10.89
C THR A 154 0.50 5.81 9.80
N ILE A 155 -0.15 5.08 8.92
CA ILE A 155 -0.90 5.65 7.78
C ILE A 155 -2.09 6.47 8.26
N GLY A 156 -2.85 5.98 9.26
CA GLY A 156 -4.01 6.71 9.79
C GLY A 156 -3.63 8.06 10.40
N LEU A 157 -2.54 8.12 11.18
CA LEU A 157 -2.06 9.38 11.76
C LEU A 157 -1.46 10.32 10.70
N GLU A 158 -0.72 9.81 9.72
CA GLU A 158 -0.21 10.63 8.62
C GLU A 158 -1.35 11.23 7.79
N LEU A 159 -2.38 10.43 7.49
CA LEU A 159 -3.58 10.93 6.80
C LEU A 159 -4.36 11.94 7.65
N ALA A 160 -4.47 11.71 8.96
CA ALA A 160 -5.10 12.69 9.86
C ALA A 160 -4.36 14.04 9.85
N ALA A 161 -3.03 14.02 9.87
CA ALA A 161 -2.22 15.22 9.77
C ALA A 161 -2.42 15.93 8.42
N SER A 162 -2.38 15.22 7.32
CA SER A 162 -2.55 15.79 5.97
C SER A 162 -3.97 16.32 5.74
N ALA A 163 -5.00 15.59 6.18
CA ALA A 163 -6.39 16.03 6.08
C ALA A 163 -6.64 17.30 6.91
N THR A 164 -6.08 17.37 8.13
CA THR A 164 -6.17 18.56 8.98
C THR A 164 -5.46 19.76 8.34
N GLN A 165 -4.28 19.58 7.75
CA GLN A 165 -3.58 20.65 7.03
C GLN A 165 -4.35 21.13 5.79
N ARG A 166 -5.17 20.29 5.19
CA ARG A 166 -6.08 20.65 4.10
C ARG A 166 -7.38 21.31 4.58
N GLY A 167 -7.54 21.53 5.88
CA GLY A 167 -8.70 22.20 6.47
C GLY A 167 -9.90 21.29 6.74
N CYS A 168 -9.72 19.96 6.70
CA CYS A 168 -10.79 19.01 7.05
C CYS A 168 -11.01 18.96 8.57
N LYS A 169 -12.22 18.60 8.97
CA LYS A 169 -12.59 18.23 10.36
C LYS A 169 -12.33 16.74 10.53
N VAL A 170 -11.30 16.38 11.29
CA VAL A 170 -10.81 15.00 11.34
C VAL A 170 -11.13 14.33 12.67
N THR A 171 -11.79 13.17 12.60
CA THR A 171 -11.95 12.23 13.71
C THR A 171 -11.24 10.94 13.43
N VAL A 172 -10.40 10.47 14.35
CA VAL A 172 -9.70 9.16 14.28
C VAL A 172 -10.32 8.22 15.29
N ILE A 173 -10.70 7.01 14.84
CA ILE A 173 -11.23 5.94 15.68
C ILE A 173 -10.16 4.86 15.80
N GLU A 174 -9.82 4.44 17.02
CA GLU A 174 -8.84 3.40 17.28
C GLU A 174 -9.38 2.41 18.32
N LEU A 175 -9.34 1.13 17.96
CA LEU A 175 -9.77 0.02 18.83
C LEU A 175 -8.88 -0.12 20.06
N ALA A 176 -7.58 0.16 19.94
CA ALA A 176 -6.64 0.07 21.05
C ALA A 176 -6.73 1.28 21.99
N ALA A 177 -6.19 1.11 23.21
CA ALA A 177 -6.12 2.17 24.22
C ALA A 177 -5.10 3.26 23.89
N THR A 178 -4.37 3.16 22.79
CA THR A 178 -3.32 4.12 22.42
C THR A 178 -3.08 4.14 20.91
N VAL A 179 -2.60 5.28 20.42
CA VAL A 179 -2.13 5.40 19.02
C VAL A 179 -0.81 4.67 18.83
N MET A 180 -0.52 4.19 17.62
CA MET A 180 0.74 3.51 17.27
C MET A 180 1.10 2.32 18.17
N GLY A 181 0.11 1.65 18.76
CA GLY A 181 0.29 0.64 19.80
C GLY A 181 1.28 -0.48 19.47
N ARG A 182 1.43 -0.83 18.19
CA ARG A 182 2.36 -1.88 17.72
C ARG A 182 3.72 -1.34 17.30
N ASN A 183 3.84 -0.05 17.00
CA ASN A 183 4.98 0.50 16.25
C ASN A 183 5.78 1.55 17.00
N ALA A 184 5.34 1.96 18.19
CA ALA A 184 6.02 3.00 18.94
C ALA A 184 6.05 2.69 20.45
N PRO A 185 7.12 3.07 21.19
CA PRO A 185 7.15 2.95 22.64
C PRO A 185 6.22 3.98 23.31
N PRO A 186 5.76 3.72 24.56
CA PRO A 186 4.76 4.55 25.23
C PRO A 186 5.04 6.06 25.28
N PRO A 187 6.28 6.56 25.45
CA PRO A 187 6.55 8.00 25.40
C PRO A 187 6.22 8.62 24.03
N VAL A 188 6.54 7.91 22.93
CA VAL A 188 6.25 8.36 21.56
C VAL A 188 4.75 8.32 21.28
N GLN A 189 4.04 7.28 21.74
CA GLN A 189 2.60 7.17 21.63
C GLN A 189 1.89 8.38 22.27
N ARG A 190 2.25 8.73 23.51
CA ARG A 190 1.71 9.89 24.22
C ARG A 190 2.00 11.21 23.51
N TYR A 191 3.23 11.37 23.03
CA TYR A 191 3.63 12.55 22.28
C TYR A 191 2.79 12.72 20.99
N LEU A 192 2.64 11.65 20.21
CA LEU A 192 1.88 11.67 18.96
C LEU A 192 0.40 11.94 19.22
N LEU A 193 -0.20 11.29 20.23
CA LEU A 193 -1.59 11.52 20.62
C LEU A 193 -1.81 13.00 20.95
N GLN A 194 -0.99 13.55 21.85
CA GLN A 194 -1.07 14.96 22.26
C GLN A 194 -0.86 15.90 21.07
N ARG A 195 0.09 15.61 20.18
CA ARG A 195 0.40 16.45 19.03
C ARG A 195 -0.77 16.53 18.04
N HIS A 196 -1.42 15.40 17.76
CA HIS A 196 -2.61 15.38 16.90
C HIS A 196 -3.78 16.09 17.52
N GLN A 197 -4.05 15.88 18.82
CA GLN A 197 -5.12 16.58 19.54
C GLN A 197 -4.90 18.10 19.55
N GLN A 198 -3.67 18.57 19.77
CA GLN A 198 -3.31 19.99 19.69
C GLN A 198 -3.49 20.58 18.29
N ALA A 199 -3.36 19.76 17.26
CA ALA A 199 -3.63 20.14 15.86
C ALA A 199 -5.12 20.14 15.50
N GLY A 200 -6.01 19.80 16.43
CA GLY A 200 -7.47 19.79 16.23
C GLY A 200 -8.04 18.43 15.78
N VAL A 201 -7.24 17.37 15.77
CA VAL A 201 -7.74 16.02 15.47
C VAL A 201 -8.49 15.47 16.67
N HIS A 202 -9.73 15.05 16.48
CA HIS A 202 -10.51 14.34 17.50
C HIS A 202 -10.12 12.85 17.47
N ILE A 203 -9.61 12.30 18.58
CA ILE A 203 -9.16 10.90 18.64
C ILE A 203 -9.97 10.13 19.67
N LEU A 204 -10.68 9.10 19.20
CA LEU A 204 -11.52 8.18 19.98
C LEU A 204 -10.78 6.84 20.12
N LEU A 205 -10.21 6.62 21.30
CA LEU A 205 -9.53 5.37 21.66
C LEU A 205 -10.50 4.38 22.30
N ASN A 206 -10.14 3.09 22.33
CA ASN A 206 -10.98 1.99 22.84
C ASN A 206 -12.36 1.97 22.17
N ASN A 207 -12.43 2.28 20.88
CA ASN A 207 -13.67 2.37 20.15
C ASN A 207 -13.57 1.73 18.77
N ALA A 208 -14.68 1.23 18.27
CA ALA A 208 -14.79 0.66 16.93
C ALA A 208 -16.15 1.02 16.33
N ILE A 209 -16.24 0.91 15.00
CA ILE A 209 -17.51 1.07 14.29
C ILE A 209 -18.31 -0.22 14.43
N GLU A 210 -19.58 -0.09 14.82
CA GLU A 210 -20.52 -1.19 14.94
C GLU A 210 -21.50 -1.23 13.76
N HIS A 211 -22.02 -0.07 13.37
CA HIS A 211 -22.96 0.07 12.25
C HIS A 211 -22.57 1.23 11.33
N VAL A 212 -22.93 1.08 10.06
CA VAL A 212 -22.72 2.09 9.02
C VAL A 212 -24.01 2.22 8.22
N VAL A 213 -24.43 3.46 8.01
CA VAL A 213 -25.56 3.79 7.14
C VAL A 213 -25.07 4.77 6.08
N ASP A 214 -25.24 4.40 4.82
CA ASP A 214 -24.92 5.23 3.66
C ASP A 214 -26.14 6.09 3.29
N GLY A 215 -26.09 7.38 3.64
CA GLY A 215 -27.15 8.35 3.42
C GLY A 215 -26.62 9.56 2.63
N GLU A 216 -27.16 10.74 2.87
CA GLU A 216 -26.60 12.00 2.35
C GLU A 216 -25.17 12.17 2.84
N ASN A 217 -24.94 11.97 4.14
CA ASN A 217 -23.63 11.73 4.75
C ASN A 217 -23.54 10.28 5.23
N VAL A 218 -22.32 9.78 5.41
CA VAL A 218 -22.11 8.47 6.03
C VAL A 218 -22.31 8.61 7.53
N GLU A 219 -23.27 7.86 8.08
CA GLU A 219 -23.46 7.76 9.51
C GLU A 219 -22.75 6.53 10.07
N LEU A 220 -21.93 6.75 11.10
CA LEU A 220 -21.13 5.72 11.74
C LEU A 220 -21.53 5.61 13.20
N THR A 221 -22.14 4.49 13.59
CA THR A 221 -22.45 4.19 15.01
C THR A 221 -21.28 3.43 15.61
N LEU A 222 -20.77 3.94 16.72
CA LEU A 222 -19.63 3.37 17.45
C LEU A 222 -20.11 2.39 18.53
N GLN A 223 -19.23 1.50 18.98
CA GLN A 223 -19.49 0.59 20.11
C GLN A 223 -19.81 1.33 21.42
N SER A 224 -19.35 2.57 21.58
CA SER A 224 -19.73 3.44 22.71
C SER A 224 -21.17 3.92 22.65
N GLY A 225 -21.89 3.74 21.56
CA GLY A 225 -23.21 4.30 21.27
C GLY A 225 -23.17 5.72 20.68
N GLU A 226 -21.99 6.32 20.54
CA GLU A 226 -21.81 7.61 19.85
C GLU A 226 -22.04 7.44 18.34
N THR A 227 -22.65 8.45 17.71
CA THR A 227 -22.88 8.49 16.27
C THR A 227 -22.09 9.64 15.66
N LEU A 228 -21.36 9.36 14.57
CA LEU A 228 -20.58 10.31 13.79
C LEU A 228 -21.17 10.47 12.40
N GLN A 229 -21.07 11.68 11.85
CA GLN A 229 -21.40 11.96 10.45
C GLN A 229 -20.13 12.27 9.70
N ALA A 230 -19.93 11.63 8.53
CA ALA A 230 -18.74 11.79 7.71
C ALA A 230 -19.09 12.01 6.23
N ASP A 231 -18.40 12.95 5.60
CA ASP A 231 -18.38 13.09 4.14
C ASP A 231 -17.46 12.04 3.49
N VAL A 232 -16.38 11.68 4.19
CA VAL A 232 -15.33 10.78 3.73
C VAL A 232 -14.93 9.85 4.86
N VAL A 233 -14.88 8.56 4.57
CA VAL A 233 -14.36 7.55 5.49
C VAL A 233 -13.05 6.98 4.93
N ILE A 234 -12.02 6.90 5.78
CA ILE A 234 -10.73 6.30 5.41
C ILE A 234 -10.42 5.23 6.44
N TYR A 235 -9.88 4.09 6.02
CA TYR A 235 -9.41 3.12 6.99
C TYR A 235 -7.99 2.64 6.70
N GLY A 236 -7.25 2.36 7.79
CA GLY A 236 -5.89 1.87 7.75
C GLY A 236 -5.61 0.91 8.91
N ILE A 237 -6.24 -0.28 8.87
CA ILE A 237 -6.22 -1.28 9.96
C ILE A 237 -5.11 -2.33 9.80
N GLY A 238 -4.18 -2.11 8.89
CA GLY A 238 -3.06 -2.97 8.59
C GLY A 238 -3.00 -3.38 7.13
N ILE A 239 -2.12 -4.33 6.84
CA ILE A 239 -1.88 -4.86 5.49
C ILE A 239 -2.04 -6.36 5.46
N SER A 240 -2.30 -6.91 4.28
CA SER A 240 -2.22 -8.34 3.95
C SER A 240 -1.19 -8.54 2.86
N ALA A 241 -0.30 -9.50 3.02
CA ALA A 241 0.69 -9.83 1.99
C ALA A 241 0.00 -10.27 0.69
N ASN A 242 0.54 -9.84 -0.45
CA ASN A 242 0.08 -10.28 -1.77
C ASN A 242 0.75 -11.62 -2.12
N ASP A 243 0.37 -12.67 -1.40
CA ASP A 243 0.95 -14.02 -1.52
C ASP A 243 0.12 -14.98 -2.38
N GLN A 244 -0.99 -14.52 -2.97
CA GLN A 244 -1.90 -15.34 -3.76
C GLN A 244 -1.19 -16.05 -4.91
N LEU A 245 -0.37 -15.33 -5.69
CA LEU A 245 0.37 -15.91 -6.81
C LEU A 245 1.30 -17.06 -6.36
N ALA A 246 1.97 -16.87 -5.22
CA ALA A 246 2.84 -17.89 -4.64
C ALA A 246 2.03 -19.10 -4.12
N ARG A 247 0.91 -18.86 -3.47
CA ARG A 247 0.02 -19.91 -2.95
C ARG A 247 -0.57 -20.75 -4.06
N GLU A 248 -1.03 -20.13 -5.14
CA GLU A 248 -1.56 -20.82 -6.32
C GLU A 248 -0.47 -21.62 -7.06
N ALA A 249 0.79 -21.22 -6.94
CA ALA A 249 1.96 -21.95 -7.41
C ALA A 249 2.45 -23.02 -6.43
N ASN A 250 1.73 -23.31 -5.34
CA ASN A 250 2.10 -24.24 -4.28
C ASN A 250 3.46 -23.92 -3.62
N LEU A 251 3.80 -22.65 -3.49
CA LEU A 251 4.88 -22.21 -2.61
C LEU A 251 4.35 -22.08 -1.16
N ASP A 252 5.21 -22.34 -0.20
CA ASP A 252 4.84 -22.24 1.21
C ASP A 252 4.50 -20.79 1.57
N THR A 253 3.30 -20.60 2.15
CA THR A 253 2.80 -19.29 2.59
C THR A 253 2.24 -19.38 4.01
N ALA A 254 2.38 -18.30 4.78
CA ALA A 254 1.79 -18.13 6.11
C ALA A 254 1.20 -16.73 6.23
N ASN A 255 1.91 -15.77 6.80
CA ASN A 255 1.57 -14.34 6.72
C ASN A 255 2.47 -13.67 5.65
N GLY A 256 2.39 -14.17 4.43
CA GLY A 256 3.27 -13.90 3.31
C GLY A 256 3.99 -15.17 2.82
N ILE A 257 4.90 -15.02 1.89
CA ILE A 257 5.69 -16.12 1.32
C ILE A 257 6.76 -16.54 2.33
N VAL A 258 6.84 -17.84 2.61
CA VAL A 258 7.86 -18.40 3.51
C VAL A 258 9.19 -18.46 2.77
N ILE A 259 10.24 -17.92 3.39
CA ILE A 259 11.59 -17.86 2.84
C ILE A 259 12.64 -18.25 3.88
N ASP A 260 13.81 -18.67 3.42
CA ASP A 260 14.99 -18.88 4.25
C ASP A 260 15.77 -17.55 4.51
N GLU A 261 16.92 -17.64 5.20
CA GLU A 261 17.78 -16.49 5.51
C GLU A 261 18.38 -15.81 4.27
N ALA A 262 18.41 -16.52 3.14
CA ALA A 262 18.85 -15.99 1.83
C ALA A 262 17.70 -15.51 0.95
N CYS A 263 16.50 -15.32 1.51
CA CYS A 263 15.26 -14.95 0.81
C CYS A 263 14.84 -15.96 -0.27
N ARG A 264 15.19 -17.25 -0.13
CA ARG A 264 14.77 -18.30 -1.07
C ARG A 264 13.52 -18.99 -0.54
N THR A 265 12.61 -19.30 -1.46
CA THR A 265 11.42 -20.12 -1.19
C THR A 265 11.80 -21.59 -1.03
N CYS A 266 10.84 -22.49 -0.90
CA CYS A 266 11.04 -23.94 -0.92
C CYS A 266 11.43 -24.49 -2.32
N ASP A 267 11.57 -23.61 -3.33
CA ASP A 267 11.93 -23.95 -4.71
C ASP A 267 13.23 -23.27 -5.13
#